data_c3211b3dcc77062c5694811db6fd9373
#
_entry.id   c3211b3dcc77062c5694811db6fd9373
#
_cell.length_a   1.000
_cell.length_b   1.000
_cell.length_c   1.000
_cell.angle_alpha   90.00
_cell.angle_beta   90.00
_cell.angle_gamma   90.00
#
_symmetry.space_group_name_H-M   'P 1'
#
loop_
_entity.id
_entity.type
_entity.pdbx_description
1 polymer ?
#
loop_
_entity_poly.entity_id
_entity_poly.type
_entity_poly.pdbx_seq_one_letter_code
_entity_poly.pdbx_strand_id
1 'polypeptide(L)'
;MRYDPEKHHRRSLRLKGYDYSRPGAYFVTMCLQGREPFLEIPEVCHIVEDIWKALPQRFPTIELDEFIVMPDHIHFILHLHPDHTHRPTLSTIVGAYKSLTARAVLSHLRTRGDICGNQFWQERFYDHIICNETELFAIRSYIHKNPLNPGLL
;
A
#
# COMPACT_ATOMS: atom_id res chain seq x y z
N MET A 1 -7.37 -18.68 -14.66
CA MET A 1 -8.24 -17.54 -14.34
C MET A 1 -7.41 -16.27 -14.26
N ARG A 2 -7.86 -15.24 -14.93
CA ARG A 2 -7.16 -13.97 -14.93
C ARG A 2 -7.40 -13.24 -13.60
N TYR A 3 -6.36 -12.80 -12.95
CA TYR A 3 -6.47 -12.01 -11.72
C TYR A 3 -7.04 -10.63 -12.04
N ASP A 4 -8.03 -10.21 -11.25
CA ASP A 4 -8.66 -8.90 -11.35
C ASP A 4 -8.53 -8.19 -10.00
N PRO A 5 -7.61 -7.23 -9.86
CA PRO A 5 -7.38 -6.55 -8.58
C PRO A 5 -8.60 -5.81 -8.05
N GLU A 6 -9.39 -5.20 -8.94
CA GLU A 6 -10.58 -4.46 -8.51
C GLU A 6 -11.65 -5.37 -7.94
N LYS A 7 -11.76 -6.57 -8.48
CA LYS A 7 -12.74 -7.54 -8.05
C LYS A 7 -12.30 -8.31 -6.82
N HIS A 8 -11.02 -8.65 -6.74
CA HIS A 8 -10.50 -9.50 -5.68
C HIS A 8 -10.20 -8.74 -4.39
N HIS A 9 -9.66 -7.52 -4.44
CA HIS A 9 -9.30 -6.81 -3.22
C HIS A 9 -10.51 -6.42 -2.37
N ARG A 10 -11.69 -6.22 -2.96
CA ARG A 10 -12.92 -5.91 -2.22
C ARG A 10 -13.33 -7.02 -1.25
N ARG A 11 -12.91 -8.23 -1.53
CA ARG A 11 -13.23 -9.43 -0.74
C ARG A 11 -12.02 -10.01 -0.07
N SER A 12 -10.88 -9.33 -0.18
CA SER A 12 -9.64 -9.83 0.38
C SER A 12 -9.70 -9.73 1.89
N LEU A 13 -9.97 -10.85 2.52
CA LEU A 13 -9.80 -11.02 3.95
C LEU A 13 -8.46 -11.69 4.16
N ARG A 14 -7.80 -11.36 5.26
CA ARG A 14 -6.56 -12.03 5.60
C ARG A 14 -6.83 -13.53 5.76
N LEU A 15 -5.99 -14.33 5.14
CA LEU A 15 -6.15 -15.78 5.18
C LEU A 15 -5.86 -16.28 6.59
N LYS A 16 -6.85 -16.95 7.17
CA LYS A 16 -6.69 -17.53 8.50
C LYS A 16 -5.66 -18.65 8.45
N GLY A 17 -4.69 -18.59 9.37
CA GLY A 17 -3.64 -19.59 9.43
C GLY A 17 -2.47 -19.35 8.49
N TYR A 18 -2.52 -18.32 7.63
CA TYR A 18 -1.39 -17.98 6.77
C TYR A 18 -0.35 -17.19 7.55
N ASP A 19 0.90 -17.57 7.40
CA ASP A 19 2.03 -16.88 8.02
C ASP A 19 2.47 -15.70 7.15
N TYR A 20 2.07 -14.50 7.54
CA TYR A 20 2.37 -13.26 6.78
C TYR A 20 3.80 -12.77 6.95
N SER A 21 4.66 -13.53 7.62
CA SER A 21 6.11 -13.32 7.61
C SER A 21 6.82 -14.18 6.57
N ARG A 22 6.08 -15.05 5.85
CA ARG A 22 6.68 -15.90 4.81
C ARG A 22 7.26 -15.06 3.69
N PRO A 23 8.41 -15.49 3.15
CA PRO A 23 8.93 -14.87 1.94
C PRO A 23 7.93 -14.94 0.80
N GLY A 24 7.87 -13.88 -0.02
CA GLY A 24 6.98 -13.82 -1.15
C GLY A 24 6.57 -12.40 -1.46
N ALA A 25 5.69 -12.27 -2.44
CA ALA A 25 5.18 -10.98 -2.89
C ALA A 25 3.74 -10.78 -2.43
N TYR A 26 3.43 -9.56 -2.04
CA TYR A 26 2.10 -9.16 -1.56
C TYR A 26 1.64 -7.92 -2.31
N PHE A 27 0.41 -7.98 -2.81
CA PHE A 27 -0.28 -6.82 -3.36
C PHE A 27 -1.13 -6.20 -2.27
N VAL A 28 -0.95 -4.91 -2.03
CA VAL A 28 -1.62 -4.21 -0.93
C VAL A 28 -2.39 -3.01 -1.46
N THR A 29 -3.58 -2.78 -0.93
CA THR A 29 -4.40 -1.60 -1.17
C THR A 29 -4.70 -0.93 0.14
N MET A 30 -4.38 0.37 0.24
CA MET A 30 -4.69 1.19 1.40
C MET A 30 -5.58 2.34 0.97
N CYS A 31 -6.73 2.50 1.64
CA CYS A 31 -7.71 3.53 1.31
C CYS A 31 -7.72 4.62 2.39
N LEU A 32 -7.98 5.85 1.95
CA LEU A 32 -8.13 6.96 2.89
C LEU A 32 -9.44 6.86 3.66
N GLN A 33 -9.42 7.27 4.91
CA GLN A 33 -10.62 7.38 5.73
C GLN A 33 -11.53 8.44 5.11
N GLY A 34 -12.80 8.09 4.90
CA GLY A 34 -13.76 9.00 4.28
C GLY A 34 -13.63 9.15 2.77
N ARG A 35 -12.63 8.53 2.16
CA ARG A 35 -12.41 8.53 0.71
C ARG A 35 -12.29 9.91 0.09
N GLU A 36 -11.85 10.91 0.85
CA GLU A 36 -11.56 12.23 0.33
C GLU A 36 -10.29 12.19 -0.53
N PRO A 37 -10.21 13.00 -1.62
CA PRO A 37 -9.09 12.91 -2.56
C PRO A 37 -7.84 13.67 -2.10
N PHE A 38 -7.40 13.48 -0.86
CA PHE A 38 -6.23 14.19 -0.33
C PHE A 38 -4.93 13.81 -1.04
N LEU A 39 -4.88 12.64 -1.68
CA LEU A 39 -3.68 12.22 -2.39
C LEU A 39 -3.48 12.94 -3.72
N GLU A 40 -4.46 13.73 -4.17
CA GLU A 40 -4.29 14.64 -5.31
C GLU A 40 -3.45 15.87 -4.95
N ILE A 41 -3.30 16.17 -3.66
CA ILE A 41 -2.46 17.28 -3.19
C ILE A 41 -1.00 16.86 -3.41
N PRO A 42 -0.21 17.60 -4.24
CA PRO A 42 1.14 17.17 -4.59
C PRO A 42 2.05 16.92 -3.39
N GLU A 43 1.98 17.76 -2.37
CA GLU A 43 2.80 17.61 -1.17
C GLU A 43 2.44 16.35 -0.39
N VAL A 44 1.15 16.02 -0.32
CA VAL A 44 0.68 14.78 0.33
C VAL A 44 1.18 13.57 -0.45
N CYS A 45 1.05 13.61 -1.76
CA CYS A 45 1.54 12.55 -2.64
C CYS A 45 3.05 12.32 -2.44
N HIS A 46 3.83 13.41 -2.40
CA HIS A 46 5.27 13.31 -2.17
C HIS A 46 5.62 12.69 -0.82
N ILE A 47 4.87 13.05 0.23
CA ILE A 47 5.09 12.48 1.56
C ILE A 47 4.92 10.95 1.54
N VAL A 48 3.82 10.47 0.96
CA VAL A 48 3.55 9.03 0.95
C VAL A 48 4.56 8.28 0.06
N GLU A 49 5.01 8.87 -1.04
CA GLU A 49 6.02 8.28 -1.90
C GLU A 49 7.39 8.23 -1.22
N ASP A 50 7.80 9.31 -0.58
CA ASP A 50 9.11 9.40 0.06
C ASP A 50 9.24 8.42 1.22
N ILE A 51 8.18 8.29 2.02
CA ILE A 51 8.16 7.33 3.13
C ILE A 51 8.15 5.91 2.60
N TRP A 52 7.45 5.64 1.49
CA TRP A 52 7.49 4.35 0.83
C TRP A 52 8.92 3.98 0.43
N LYS A 53 9.61 4.90 -0.26
CA LYS A 53 10.99 4.67 -0.71
C LYS A 53 11.97 4.45 0.44
N ALA A 54 11.67 4.99 1.61
CA ALA A 54 12.52 4.86 2.79
C ALA A 54 12.25 3.59 3.62
N LEU A 55 11.18 2.85 3.34
CA LEU A 55 10.83 1.66 4.12
C LEU A 55 11.94 0.61 4.21
N PRO A 56 12.72 0.33 3.15
CA PRO A 56 13.78 -0.67 3.26
C PRO A 56 14.88 -0.32 4.27
N GLN A 57 15.05 0.96 4.60
CA GLN A 57 16.00 1.36 5.65
C GLN A 57 15.54 0.90 7.03
N ARG A 58 14.23 0.86 7.24
CA ARG A 58 13.63 0.38 8.50
C ARG A 58 13.44 -1.14 8.50
N PHE A 59 13.15 -1.71 7.35
CA PHE A 59 12.93 -3.14 7.17
C PHE A 59 13.85 -3.67 6.06
N PRO A 60 15.09 -4.04 6.39
CA PRO A 60 16.06 -4.46 5.36
C PRO A 60 15.68 -5.71 4.59
N THR A 61 14.72 -6.50 5.11
CA THR A 61 14.29 -7.74 4.46
C THR A 61 13.20 -7.54 3.42
N ILE A 62 12.75 -6.31 3.20
CA ILE A 62 11.75 -6.04 2.18
C ILE A 62 12.39 -5.52 0.90
N GLU A 63 11.73 -5.77 -0.21
CA GLU A 63 12.06 -5.18 -1.49
C GLU A 63 10.81 -4.51 -2.05
N LEU A 64 10.97 -3.26 -2.46
CA LEU A 64 9.88 -2.50 -3.06
C LEU A 64 9.72 -2.88 -4.52
N ASP A 65 8.48 -3.04 -4.96
CA ASP A 65 8.15 -3.28 -6.35
C ASP A 65 7.35 -2.07 -6.86
N GLU A 66 6.18 -2.29 -7.41
CA GLU A 66 5.37 -1.21 -7.96
C GLU A 66 4.62 -0.44 -6.87
N PHE A 67 4.41 0.84 -7.11
CA PHE A 67 3.68 1.73 -6.21
C PHE A 67 2.90 2.73 -7.05
N ILE A 68 1.62 2.90 -6.75
CA ILE A 68 0.80 3.88 -7.45
C ILE A 68 -0.11 4.62 -6.46
N VAL A 69 -0.18 5.93 -6.64
CA VAL A 69 -1.05 6.81 -5.86
C VAL A 69 -2.27 7.16 -6.69
N MET A 70 -3.44 6.84 -6.15
CA MET A 70 -4.73 7.26 -6.69
C MET A 70 -5.27 8.38 -5.80
N PRO A 71 -6.34 9.10 -6.21
CA PRO A 71 -6.82 10.25 -5.41
C PRO A 71 -7.14 9.93 -3.96
N ASP A 72 -7.70 8.75 -3.68
CA ASP A 72 -8.18 8.38 -2.34
C ASP A 72 -7.67 7.03 -1.85
N HIS A 73 -6.68 6.46 -2.55
CA HIS A 73 -6.06 5.18 -2.15
C HIS A 73 -4.73 4.99 -2.83
N ILE A 74 -3.97 4.00 -2.35
CA ILE A 74 -2.73 3.58 -2.98
C ILE A 74 -2.75 2.07 -3.19
N HIS A 75 -2.00 1.63 -4.19
CA HIS A 75 -1.69 0.21 -4.40
C HIS A 75 -0.18 0.04 -4.42
N PHE A 76 0.31 -1.06 -3.89
CA PHE A 76 1.72 -1.38 -4.02
C PHE A 76 1.97 -2.89 -3.97
N ILE A 77 3.13 -3.28 -4.47
CA ILE A 77 3.64 -4.64 -4.38
C ILE A 77 4.89 -4.60 -3.52
N LEU A 78 4.94 -5.48 -2.54
CA LEU A 78 6.02 -5.59 -1.57
C LEU A 78 6.50 -7.03 -1.53
N HIS A 79 7.82 -7.23 -1.60
CA HIS A 79 8.44 -8.54 -1.46
C HIS A 79 9.05 -8.67 -0.08
N LEU A 80 8.78 -9.80 0.58
CA LEU A 80 9.46 -10.19 1.81
C LEU A 80 10.52 -11.22 1.46
N HIS A 81 11.78 -10.91 1.78
CA HIS A 81 12.89 -11.83 1.58
C HIS A 81 13.15 -12.68 2.83
N PRO A 82 13.73 -13.86 2.68
CA PRO A 82 14.07 -14.69 3.83
C PRO A 82 15.07 -13.99 4.74
N ASP A 83 14.80 -13.99 6.05
CA ASP A 83 15.73 -13.54 7.07
C ASP A 83 15.63 -14.52 8.22
N HIS A 84 16.76 -15.06 8.65
CA HIS A 84 16.83 -16.06 9.70
C HIS A 84 16.76 -15.45 11.11
N THR A 85 17.01 -14.15 11.23
CA THR A 85 17.12 -13.51 12.54
C THR A 85 15.90 -12.68 12.91
N HIS A 86 15.21 -12.11 11.94
CA HIS A 86 14.06 -11.23 12.20
C HIS A 86 13.10 -11.28 11.02
N ARG A 87 11.84 -11.57 11.29
CA ARG A 87 10.81 -11.71 10.26
C ARG A 87 9.60 -10.84 10.59
N PRO A 88 9.63 -9.57 10.18
CA PRO A 88 8.44 -8.74 10.36
C PRO A 88 7.29 -9.27 9.51
N THR A 89 6.07 -9.18 10.04
CA THR A 89 4.88 -9.53 9.27
C THR A 89 4.51 -8.39 8.33
N LEU A 90 3.69 -8.71 7.33
CA LEU A 90 3.13 -7.68 6.46
C LEU A 90 2.38 -6.61 7.28
N SER A 91 1.60 -7.02 8.29
CA SER A 91 0.89 -6.07 9.16
C SER A 91 1.82 -5.12 9.90
N THR A 92 2.97 -5.61 10.37
CA THR A 92 3.95 -4.77 11.04
C THR A 92 4.50 -3.72 10.10
N ILE A 93 4.83 -4.11 8.87
CA ILE A 93 5.38 -3.22 7.85
C ILE A 93 4.34 -2.18 7.43
N VAL A 94 3.12 -2.63 7.11
CA VAL A 94 2.04 -1.73 6.72
C VAL A 94 1.65 -0.81 7.87
N GLY A 95 1.62 -1.33 9.09
CA GLY A 95 1.34 -0.53 10.30
C GLY A 95 2.35 0.58 10.51
N ALA A 96 3.64 0.30 10.32
CA ALA A 96 4.69 1.31 10.40
C ALA A 96 4.52 2.37 9.30
N TYR A 97 4.27 1.94 8.08
CA TYR A 97 4.04 2.85 6.96
C TYR A 97 2.83 3.75 7.22
N LYS A 98 1.71 3.17 7.70
CA LYS A 98 0.52 3.94 8.08
C LYS A 98 0.83 5.01 9.12
N SER A 99 1.52 4.63 10.18
CA SER A 99 1.85 5.57 11.27
C SER A 99 2.72 6.71 10.79
N LEU A 100 3.77 6.40 10.03
CA LEU A 100 4.71 7.39 9.54
C LEU A 100 4.04 8.37 8.57
N THR A 101 3.27 7.84 7.61
CA THR A 101 2.60 8.68 6.62
C THR A 101 1.48 9.50 7.24
N ALA A 102 0.65 8.90 8.10
CA ALA A 102 -0.44 9.61 8.74
C ALA A 102 0.08 10.79 9.57
N ARG A 103 1.13 10.57 10.36
CA ARG A 103 1.73 11.63 11.17
C ARG A 103 2.21 12.79 10.30
N ALA A 104 2.96 12.49 9.24
CA ALA A 104 3.52 13.51 8.37
C ALA A 104 2.43 14.25 7.57
N VAL A 105 1.47 13.51 7.02
CA VAL A 105 0.39 14.09 6.22
C VAL A 105 -0.54 14.94 7.07
N LEU A 106 -0.97 14.45 8.23
CA LEU A 106 -1.88 15.21 9.09
C LEU A 106 -1.23 16.50 9.59
N SER A 107 0.07 16.44 9.92
CA SER A 107 0.82 17.64 10.29
C SER A 107 0.83 18.66 9.14
N HIS A 108 1.09 18.22 7.93
CA HIS A 108 1.10 19.08 6.75
C HIS A 108 -0.29 19.70 6.48
N LEU A 109 -1.34 18.88 6.52
CA LEU A 109 -2.71 19.36 6.27
C LEU A 109 -3.16 20.36 7.31
N ARG A 110 -2.80 20.17 8.58
CA ARG A 110 -3.10 21.13 9.64
C ARG A 110 -2.39 22.45 9.40
N THR A 111 -1.16 22.43 8.94
CA THR A 111 -0.39 23.62 8.58
C THR A 111 -1.08 24.41 7.48
N ARG A 112 -1.72 23.75 6.52
CA ARG A 112 -2.46 24.38 5.44
C ARG A 112 -3.86 24.83 5.86
N GLY A 113 -4.33 24.41 7.03
CA GLY A 113 -5.69 24.69 7.48
C GLY A 113 -6.73 23.75 6.89
N ASP A 114 -6.32 22.67 6.25
CA ASP A 114 -7.25 21.65 5.73
C ASP A 114 -7.82 20.82 6.87
N ILE A 115 -9.11 20.51 6.79
CA ILE A 115 -9.81 19.71 7.78
C ILE A 115 -9.80 18.26 7.30
N CYS A 116 -9.11 17.39 8.00
CA CYS A 116 -8.99 15.96 7.64
C CYS A 116 -9.25 15.01 8.82
N GLY A 117 -9.65 15.53 9.98
CA GLY A 117 -9.85 14.74 11.18
C GLY A 117 -8.54 14.24 11.76
N ASN A 118 -8.61 13.16 12.54
CA ASN A 118 -7.46 12.59 13.23
C ASN A 118 -6.99 11.26 12.62
N GLN A 119 -7.67 10.78 11.60
CA GLN A 119 -7.35 9.51 10.97
C GLN A 119 -7.24 9.72 9.45
N PHE A 120 -6.06 9.40 8.92
CA PHE A 120 -5.80 9.56 7.48
C PHE A 120 -6.17 8.31 6.70
N TRP A 121 -5.73 7.14 7.15
CA TRP A 121 -6.00 5.86 6.50
C TRP A 121 -7.18 5.15 7.17
N GLN A 122 -7.90 4.34 6.39
CA GLN A 122 -8.84 3.39 6.97
C GLN A 122 -8.10 2.43 7.89
N GLU A 123 -8.78 1.94 8.91
CA GLU A 123 -8.18 1.05 9.91
C GLU A 123 -7.62 -0.22 9.29
N ARG A 124 -8.34 -0.79 8.33
CA ARG A 124 -7.93 -2.01 7.64
C ARG A 124 -7.33 -1.69 6.28
N PHE A 125 -6.45 -2.56 5.82
CA PHE A 125 -5.97 -2.56 4.45
C PHE A 125 -6.34 -3.89 3.78
N TYR A 126 -6.32 -3.91 2.46
CA TYR A 126 -6.59 -5.11 1.69
C TYR A 126 -5.27 -5.66 1.17
N ASP A 127 -5.10 -6.99 1.25
CA ASP A 127 -3.90 -7.63 0.76
C ASP A 127 -4.24 -8.87 -0.04
N HIS A 128 -3.38 -9.18 -1.01
CA HIS A 128 -3.46 -10.38 -1.81
C HIS A 128 -2.08 -10.98 -1.91
N ILE A 129 -1.98 -12.28 -1.61
CA ILE A 129 -0.75 -13.04 -1.70
C ILE A 129 -0.53 -13.39 -3.16
N ILE A 130 0.58 -12.94 -3.74
CA ILE A 130 0.92 -13.22 -5.14
C ILE A 130 1.53 -14.61 -5.20
N CYS A 131 0.84 -15.53 -5.87
CA CYS A 131 1.18 -16.96 -5.82
C CYS A 131 2.19 -17.40 -6.89
N ASN A 132 2.31 -16.65 -8.00
CA ASN A 132 3.18 -17.03 -9.09
C ASN A 132 3.54 -15.84 -9.96
N GLU A 133 4.45 -16.04 -10.92
CA GLU A 133 4.92 -14.97 -11.79
C GLU A 133 3.87 -14.46 -12.76
N THR A 134 2.96 -15.32 -13.20
CA THR A 134 1.86 -14.90 -14.08
C THR A 134 0.96 -13.89 -13.38
N GLU A 135 0.64 -14.16 -12.13
CA GLU A 135 -0.17 -13.26 -11.31
C GLU A 135 0.58 -11.96 -11.03
N LEU A 136 1.87 -12.05 -10.69
CA LEU A 136 2.70 -10.87 -10.47
C LEU A 136 2.72 -9.97 -11.70
N PHE A 137 2.91 -10.56 -12.89
CA PHE A 137 2.88 -9.81 -14.14
C PHE A 137 1.53 -9.12 -14.34
N ALA A 138 0.43 -9.83 -14.09
CA ALA A 138 -0.92 -9.28 -14.25
C ALA A 138 -1.16 -8.08 -13.32
N ILE A 139 -0.72 -8.17 -12.07
CA ILE A 139 -0.86 -7.09 -11.09
C ILE A 139 0.02 -5.90 -11.47
N ARG A 140 1.27 -6.13 -11.86
CA ARG A 140 2.14 -5.06 -12.34
C ARG A 140 1.53 -4.34 -13.53
N SER A 141 0.96 -5.07 -14.48
CA SER A 141 0.31 -4.50 -15.65
C SER A 141 -0.90 -3.65 -15.26
N TYR A 142 -1.69 -4.10 -14.30
CA TYR A 142 -2.81 -3.34 -13.76
C TYR A 142 -2.34 -2.01 -13.18
N ILE A 143 -1.29 -2.03 -12.36
CA ILE A 143 -0.73 -0.83 -11.73
C ILE A 143 -0.23 0.14 -12.80
N HIS A 144 0.51 -0.35 -13.79
CA HIS A 144 1.04 0.50 -14.86
C HIS A 144 -0.04 1.14 -15.72
N LYS A 145 -1.16 0.46 -15.94
CA LYS A 145 -2.26 0.98 -16.75
C LYS A 145 -3.07 2.05 -16.04
N ASN A 146 -3.16 1.98 -14.72
CA ASN A 146 -4.00 2.90 -13.95
C ASN A 146 -3.63 4.37 -14.09
N PRO A 147 -2.34 4.77 -14.05
CA PRO A 147 -1.97 6.16 -14.28
C PRO A 147 -2.27 6.64 -15.69
N LEU A 148 -2.30 5.73 -16.67
CA LEU A 148 -2.56 6.05 -18.07
C LEU A 148 -4.04 6.14 -18.41
N ASN A 149 -4.89 5.55 -17.56
CA ASN A 149 -6.33 5.48 -17.77
C ASN A 149 -7.10 5.82 -16.50
N PRO A 150 -6.97 7.07 -16.01
CA PRO A 150 -7.60 7.45 -14.74
C PRO A 150 -9.12 7.35 -14.76
N GLY A 151 -9.74 7.38 -15.94
CA GLY A 151 -11.18 7.25 -16.09
C GLY A 151 -11.73 5.84 -15.88
N LEU A 152 -10.86 4.84 -15.73
CA LEU A 152 -11.26 3.47 -15.47
C LEU A 152 -11.41 3.14 -13.98
N LEU A 153 -11.21 4.11 -13.13
CA LEU A 153 -11.20 3.93 -11.67
C LEU A 153 -12.46 4.45 -11.03
#